data_a3733806bbbcf79a854bd2415cacd5b5
#
_entry.id   a3733806bbbcf79a854bd2415cacd5b5
#
_cell.length_a   1.000
_cell.length_b   1.000
_cell.length_c   1.000
_cell.angle_alpha   90.00
_cell.angle_beta   90.00
_cell.angle_gamma   90.00
#
_symmetry.space_group_name_H-M   'P 1'
#
loop_
_entity.id
_entity.type
_entity.pdbx_description
1 polymer ?
#
loop_
_entity_poly.entity_id
_entity_poly.type
_entity_poly.pdbx_seq_one_letter_code
_entity_poly.pdbx_strand_id
1 'polypeptide(L)'
;AVLLYQAFDSWSLSVIFERIADDPEILTVYGLSLVEVVGSLIALAAFARSAQFFLHTWLPYTMSGPTPVSALMHAGIVNAGGFLINRFAPVYVETSGVLHWVLVVGLATAVLGSLLMLTQNDIKKALGYSTMGQMGFMIMECGVGAFSLAIYHLIAHGLFKGTMFLSAGGVIGKARQDDGVPKDALYNFVVAKRAARSRKSWLLMAIMTLVIPAAVLFSAHWLVAQDFMHKQGVIILLFFGWVTGAQLLFVTYRMRTKKFARLFAIMITSFIIVVLGYTFISHAFDLFLYPDQNMASKLYAAAAIDILWFDAIVIIMTLTIVANWLRTYYGERKSHYMEKVYKPFALAFYALLAREFYVIELYTALVRRLDSIATRLNVWLRWV
;
A
#
# COMPACT_ATOMS: atom_id res chain seq x y z
N ALA A 1 5.12 26.14 -1.72
CA ALA A 1 5.70 27.13 -0.81
C ALA A 1 5.53 28.55 -1.37
N VAL A 2 6.03 28.87 -2.59
CA VAL A 2 5.94 30.22 -3.16
C VAL A 2 4.48 30.68 -3.30
N LEU A 3 3.60 29.84 -3.81
CA LEU A 3 2.17 30.17 -3.94
C LEU A 3 1.52 30.47 -2.59
N LEU A 4 1.86 29.70 -1.53
CA LEU A 4 1.37 29.98 -0.19
C LEU A 4 1.88 31.32 0.36
N TYR A 5 3.16 31.63 0.13
CA TYR A 5 3.70 32.91 0.52
C TYR A 5 3.03 34.07 -0.20
N GLN A 6 2.85 33.96 -1.53
CA GLN A 6 2.19 35.00 -2.32
C GLN A 6 0.75 35.25 -1.90
N ALA A 7 0.05 34.17 -1.48
CA ALA A 7 -1.36 34.27 -1.06
C ALA A 7 -1.51 34.80 0.36
N PHE A 8 -0.64 34.38 1.26
CA PHE A 8 -0.81 34.60 2.70
C PHE A 8 0.25 35.52 3.32
N ASP A 9 1.21 35.99 2.53
CA ASP A 9 2.34 36.87 2.97
C ASP A 9 3.00 36.38 4.28
N SER A 10 3.17 35.04 4.39
CA SER A 10 3.75 34.41 5.58
C SER A 10 4.46 33.11 5.20
N TRP A 11 5.57 32.82 5.88
CA TRP A 11 6.27 31.54 5.86
C TRP A 11 5.87 30.63 7.06
N SER A 12 5.13 31.17 8.02
CA SER A 12 4.68 30.43 9.20
C SER A 12 3.51 29.52 8.81
N LEU A 13 3.69 28.21 8.95
CA LEU A 13 2.63 27.24 8.65
C LEU A 13 1.40 27.42 9.53
N SER A 14 1.57 27.82 10.80
CA SER A 14 0.45 28.08 11.71
C SER A 14 -0.45 29.20 11.20
N VAL A 15 0.13 30.33 10.78
CA VAL A 15 -0.60 31.47 10.20
C VAL A 15 -1.29 31.08 8.90
N ILE A 16 -0.61 30.32 8.04
CA ILE A 16 -1.16 29.86 6.77
C ILE A 16 -2.36 28.94 7.01
N PHE A 17 -2.26 28.00 7.95
CA PHE A 17 -3.34 27.05 8.25
C PHE A 17 -4.55 27.73 8.86
N GLU A 18 -4.37 28.72 9.72
CA GLU A 18 -5.43 29.53 10.30
C GLU A 18 -6.19 30.28 9.19
N ARG A 19 -5.46 30.97 8.31
CA ARG A 19 -6.06 31.71 7.18
C ARG A 19 -6.79 30.82 6.16
N ILE A 20 -6.29 29.60 5.91
CA ILE A 20 -6.98 28.62 5.06
C ILE A 20 -8.28 28.16 5.70
N ALA A 21 -8.29 27.97 7.02
CA ALA A 21 -9.51 27.59 7.74
C ALA A 21 -10.57 28.70 7.77
N ASP A 22 -10.13 29.98 7.79
CA ASP A 22 -11.03 31.14 7.78
C ASP A 22 -11.64 31.41 6.40
N ASP A 23 -10.89 31.22 5.33
CA ASP A 23 -11.34 31.44 3.94
C ASP A 23 -10.69 30.43 2.96
N PRO A 24 -11.31 29.25 2.79
CA PRO A 24 -10.78 28.21 1.88
C PRO A 24 -10.82 28.59 0.40
N GLU A 25 -11.67 29.54 0.00
CA GLU A 25 -11.88 29.94 -1.40
C GLU A 25 -11.13 31.23 -1.80
N ILE A 26 -10.19 31.66 -1.00
CA ILE A 26 -9.55 32.98 -1.02
C ILE A 26 -9.03 33.42 -2.39
N LEU A 27 -8.67 32.48 -3.27
CA LEU A 27 -8.18 32.76 -4.62
C LEU A 27 -8.54 31.61 -5.57
N THR A 28 -9.12 31.92 -6.73
CA THR A 28 -9.36 30.95 -7.79
C THR A 28 -8.32 31.10 -8.90
N VAL A 29 -7.66 29.99 -9.26
CA VAL A 29 -6.73 29.90 -10.39
C VAL A 29 -7.34 28.95 -11.41
N TYR A 30 -7.76 29.47 -12.55
CA TYR A 30 -8.44 28.69 -13.62
C TYR A 30 -9.68 27.90 -13.12
N GLY A 31 -10.44 28.43 -12.17
CA GLY A 31 -11.65 27.81 -11.64
C GLY A 31 -11.39 26.78 -10.53
N LEU A 32 -10.15 26.59 -10.11
CA LEU A 32 -9.78 25.79 -8.92
C LEU A 32 -9.41 26.73 -7.77
N SER A 33 -9.74 26.35 -6.54
CA SER A 33 -9.26 27.10 -5.38
C SER A 33 -7.74 27.01 -5.28
N LEU A 34 -7.09 28.06 -4.77
CA LEU A 34 -5.65 28.03 -4.56
C LEU A 34 -5.25 26.87 -3.63
N VAL A 35 -6.09 26.59 -2.64
CA VAL A 35 -5.88 25.51 -1.66
C VAL A 35 -5.86 24.14 -2.35
N GLU A 36 -6.75 23.90 -3.31
CA GLU A 36 -6.74 22.65 -4.13
C GLU A 36 -5.47 22.52 -4.98
N VAL A 37 -5.04 23.62 -5.61
CA VAL A 37 -3.79 23.62 -6.39
C VAL A 37 -2.59 23.32 -5.50
N VAL A 38 -2.50 23.95 -4.33
CA VAL A 38 -1.44 23.72 -3.35
C VAL A 38 -1.49 22.29 -2.81
N GLY A 39 -2.66 21.80 -2.42
CA GLY A 39 -2.86 20.43 -1.96
C GLY A 39 -2.41 19.40 -3.00
N SER A 40 -2.77 19.62 -4.27
CA SER A 40 -2.37 18.77 -5.40
C SER A 40 -0.85 18.77 -5.62
N LEU A 41 -0.19 19.92 -5.54
CA LEU A 41 1.28 20.03 -5.67
C LEU A 41 2.01 19.36 -4.52
N ILE A 42 1.49 19.47 -3.29
CA ILE A 42 2.04 18.78 -2.12
C ILE A 42 1.87 17.27 -2.29
N ALA A 43 0.70 16.80 -2.73
CA ALA A 43 0.45 15.39 -3.01
C ALA A 43 1.41 14.86 -4.09
N LEU A 44 1.60 15.59 -5.18
CA LEU A 44 2.53 15.21 -6.24
C LEU A 44 3.99 15.11 -5.74
N ALA A 45 4.42 16.04 -4.91
CA ALA A 45 5.74 15.99 -4.26
C ALA A 45 5.87 14.79 -3.33
N ALA A 46 4.81 14.46 -2.58
CA ALA A 46 4.76 13.28 -1.74
C ALA A 46 4.81 12.00 -2.56
N PHE A 47 4.11 11.93 -3.69
CA PHE A 47 4.14 10.78 -4.61
C PHE A 47 5.53 10.53 -5.18
N ALA A 48 6.21 11.60 -5.62
CA ALA A 48 7.58 11.49 -6.12
C ALA A 48 8.54 10.98 -5.03
N ARG A 49 8.41 11.49 -3.82
CA ARG A 49 9.29 11.14 -2.70
C ARG A 49 9.04 9.74 -2.17
N SER A 50 7.78 9.29 -2.13
CA SER A 50 7.38 7.95 -1.67
C SER A 50 7.24 6.93 -2.80
N ALA A 51 7.89 7.17 -3.94
CA ALA A 51 7.98 6.24 -5.05
C ALA A 51 6.60 5.68 -5.47
N GLN A 52 5.59 6.54 -5.63
CA GLN A 52 4.31 6.12 -6.16
C GLN A 52 4.43 5.71 -7.62
N PHE A 53 3.51 4.86 -8.09
CA PHE A 53 3.55 4.34 -9.46
C PHE A 53 3.69 5.49 -10.47
N PHE A 54 4.40 5.27 -11.53
CA PHE A 54 5.02 6.20 -12.47
C PHE A 54 6.24 6.98 -11.93
N LEU A 55 6.26 7.37 -10.66
CA LEU A 55 7.37 8.12 -10.06
C LEU A 55 8.34 7.22 -9.26
N HIS A 56 8.21 5.90 -9.37
CA HIS A 56 8.91 4.90 -8.58
C HIS A 56 10.27 4.48 -9.14
N THR A 57 10.59 4.83 -10.38
CA THR A 57 11.75 4.27 -11.12
C THR A 57 13.09 4.46 -10.42
N TRP A 58 13.25 5.47 -9.58
CA TRP A 58 14.46 5.70 -8.81
C TRP A 58 14.68 4.67 -7.68
N LEU A 59 13.59 4.08 -7.16
CA LEU A 59 13.63 3.23 -5.99
C LEU A 59 14.41 1.92 -6.21
N PRO A 60 14.21 1.15 -7.31
CA PRO A 60 14.97 -0.07 -7.59
C PRO A 60 16.46 0.17 -7.77
N TYR A 61 16.90 1.34 -8.24
CA TYR A 61 18.32 1.67 -8.41
C TYR A 61 19.05 1.80 -7.07
N THR A 62 18.36 2.14 -5.99
CA THR A 62 18.95 2.23 -4.64
C THR A 62 19.39 0.87 -4.09
N MET A 63 18.96 -0.24 -4.73
CA MET A 63 19.32 -1.61 -4.33
C MET A 63 20.76 -1.97 -4.65
N SER A 64 21.43 -1.26 -5.55
CA SER A 64 22.84 -1.48 -5.91
C SER A 64 23.80 -1.10 -4.77
N GLY A 65 23.35 -0.30 -3.82
CA GLY A 65 24.15 0.14 -2.68
C GLY A 65 24.36 -0.95 -1.60
N PRO A 66 25.25 -0.69 -0.63
CA PRO A 66 25.40 -1.55 0.53
C PRO A 66 24.10 -1.73 1.33
N THR A 67 23.94 -2.87 2.00
CA THR A 67 22.72 -3.20 2.74
C THR A 67 22.30 -2.15 3.78
N PRO A 68 23.22 -1.52 4.57
CA PRO A 68 22.85 -0.47 5.50
C PRO A 68 22.28 0.79 4.81
N VAL A 69 22.81 1.15 3.63
CA VAL A 69 22.27 2.28 2.84
C VAL A 69 20.88 1.94 2.32
N SER A 70 20.67 0.73 1.79
CA SER A 70 19.34 0.27 1.40
C SER A 70 18.37 0.28 2.58
N ALA A 71 18.79 -0.15 3.78
CA ALA A 71 17.98 -0.08 4.99
C ALA A 71 17.56 1.36 5.31
N LEU A 72 18.49 2.31 5.30
CA LEU A 72 18.22 3.74 5.56
C LEU A 72 17.24 4.33 4.53
N MET A 73 17.43 4.01 3.24
CA MET A 73 16.57 4.51 2.16
C MET A 73 15.14 4.00 2.30
N HIS A 74 14.98 2.70 2.53
CA HIS A 74 13.66 2.06 2.56
C HIS A 74 12.95 2.10 3.91
N ALA A 75 13.68 2.27 5.01
CA ALA A 75 13.11 2.43 6.35
C ALA A 75 12.84 3.89 6.73
N GLY A 76 13.56 4.85 6.12
CA GLY A 76 13.49 6.26 6.50
C GLY A 76 13.05 7.17 5.36
N ILE A 77 13.90 7.34 4.37
CA ILE A 77 13.81 8.43 3.39
C ILE A 77 12.54 8.32 2.53
N VAL A 78 12.14 7.12 2.13
CA VAL A 78 10.94 6.87 1.30
C VAL A 78 9.64 7.20 2.04
N ASN A 79 9.64 7.19 3.37
CA ASN A 79 8.47 7.47 4.19
C ASN A 79 8.07 8.97 4.21
N ALA A 80 8.96 9.85 3.72
CA ALA A 80 8.80 11.30 3.82
C ALA A 80 7.53 11.83 3.10
N GLY A 81 6.99 11.13 2.09
CA GLY A 81 5.77 11.56 1.42
C GLY A 81 4.53 11.49 2.31
N GLY A 82 4.34 10.39 3.04
CA GLY A 82 3.24 10.29 4.01
C GLY A 82 3.37 11.29 5.15
N PHE A 83 4.59 11.52 5.63
CA PHE A 83 4.86 12.58 6.60
C PHE A 83 4.51 13.97 6.03
N LEU A 84 4.87 14.25 4.77
CA LEU A 84 4.58 15.54 4.12
C LEU A 84 3.06 15.78 4.05
N ILE A 85 2.28 14.81 3.60
CA ILE A 85 0.81 14.90 3.55
C ILE A 85 0.25 15.17 4.95
N ASN A 86 0.71 14.40 5.95
CA ASN A 86 0.28 14.60 7.34
C ASN A 86 0.61 15.99 7.88
N ARG A 87 1.81 16.53 7.56
CA ARG A 87 2.21 17.87 8.01
C ARG A 87 1.29 18.97 7.48
N PHE A 88 0.70 18.74 6.30
CA PHE A 88 -0.25 19.64 5.66
C PHE A 88 -1.70 19.18 5.81
N ALA A 89 -2.02 18.36 6.81
CA ALA A 89 -3.38 17.89 7.09
C ALA A 89 -4.45 19.01 7.08
N PRO A 90 -4.23 20.22 7.65
CA PRO A 90 -5.20 21.30 7.57
C PRO A 90 -5.58 21.73 6.15
N VAL A 91 -4.67 21.65 5.19
CA VAL A 91 -4.94 21.92 3.77
C VAL A 91 -5.90 20.87 3.20
N TYR A 92 -5.73 19.60 3.61
CA TYR A 92 -6.51 18.48 3.08
C TYR A 92 -7.94 18.40 3.66
N VAL A 93 -8.21 19.05 4.80
CA VAL A 93 -9.58 19.21 5.31
C VAL A 93 -10.44 19.96 4.30
N GLU A 94 -9.87 20.96 3.62
CA GLU A 94 -10.59 21.84 2.70
C GLU A 94 -10.47 21.37 1.21
N THR A 95 -9.79 20.23 0.95
CA THR A 95 -9.52 19.76 -0.42
C THR A 95 -9.94 18.31 -0.64
N SER A 96 -11.23 18.05 -0.56
CA SER A 96 -11.83 16.71 -0.74
C SER A 96 -11.43 16.04 -2.07
N GLY A 97 -11.48 16.77 -3.18
CA GLY A 97 -11.09 16.27 -4.50
C GLY A 97 -9.65 15.76 -4.54
N VAL A 98 -8.73 16.42 -3.83
CA VAL A 98 -7.32 16.01 -3.77
C VAL A 98 -7.16 14.71 -2.97
N LEU A 99 -7.91 14.53 -1.87
CA LEU A 99 -7.87 13.28 -1.10
C LEU A 99 -8.32 12.08 -1.94
N HIS A 100 -9.30 12.25 -2.82
CA HIS A 100 -9.73 11.19 -3.74
C HIS A 100 -8.59 10.78 -4.70
N TRP A 101 -7.82 11.73 -5.23
CA TRP A 101 -6.64 11.43 -6.03
C TRP A 101 -5.57 10.71 -5.22
N VAL A 102 -5.32 11.15 -3.99
CA VAL A 102 -4.38 10.51 -3.06
C VAL A 102 -4.79 9.06 -2.81
N LEU A 103 -6.09 8.80 -2.61
CA LEU A 103 -6.65 7.45 -2.46
C LEU A 103 -6.36 6.59 -3.71
N VAL A 104 -6.71 7.08 -4.89
CA VAL A 104 -6.59 6.31 -6.14
C VAL A 104 -5.13 5.98 -6.45
N VAL A 105 -4.24 6.98 -6.36
CA VAL A 105 -2.80 6.78 -6.63
C VAL A 105 -2.17 5.85 -5.59
N GLY A 106 -2.52 6.02 -4.31
CA GLY A 106 -2.06 5.15 -3.23
C GLY A 106 -2.50 3.70 -3.43
N LEU A 107 -3.79 3.47 -3.71
CA LEU A 107 -4.34 2.14 -3.96
C LEU A 107 -3.69 1.47 -5.19
N ALA A 108 -3.59 2.19 -6.31
CA ALA A 108 -2.95 1.69 -7.51
C ALA A 108 -1.49 1.29 -7.23
N THR A 109 -0.75 2.12 -6.50
CA THR A 109 0.64 1.84 -6.12
C THR A 109 0.75 0.65 -5.18
N ALA A 110 -0.15 0.51 -4.20
CA ALA A 110 -0.17 -0.63 -3.28
C ALA A 110 -0.35 -1.95 -4.02
N VAL A 111 -1.30 -1.99 -4.96
CA VAL A 111 -1.57 -3.19 -5.79
C VAL A 111 -0.39 -3.47 -6.73
N LEU A 112 0.05 -2.48 -7.49
CA LEU A 112 1.12 -2.66 -8.48
C LEU A 112 2.46 -2.98 -7.84
N GLY A 113 2.84 -2.32 -6.74
CA GLY A 113 4.06 -2.61 -6.00
C GLY A 113 4.06 -4.04 -5.45
N SER A 114 2.93 -4.52 -4.95
CA SER A 114 2.76 -5.90 -4.49
C SER A 114 2.89 -6.91 -5.63
N LEU A 115 2.33 -6.62 -6.81
CA LEU A 115 2.46 -7.47 -8.00
C LEU A 115 3.88 -7.49 -8.55
N LEU A 116 4.53 -6.33 -8.64
CA LEU A 116 5.92 -6.20 -9.10
C LEU A 116 6.88 -6.95 -8.18
N MET A 117 6.67 -6.93 -6.87
CA MET A 117 7.45 -7.71 -5.90
C MET A 117 7.46 -9.20 -6.25
N LEU A 118 6.33 -9.76 -6.68
CA LEU A 118 6.19 -11.18 -6.99
C LEU A 118 6.93 -11.61 -8.27
N THR A 119 7.29 -10.67 -9.13
CA THR A 119 8.01 -10.93 -10.39
C THR A 119 9.53 -10.83 -10.26
N GLN A 120 10.02 -10.40 -9.10
CA GLN A 120 11.47 -10.19 -8.91
C GLN A 120 12.17 -11.46 -8.48
N ASN A 121 13.31 -11.74 -9.10
CA ASN A 121 14.21 -12.86 -8.75
C ASN A 121 15.31 -12.44 -7.75
N ASP A 122 15.51 -11.15 -7.55
CA ASP A 122 16.47 -10.58 -6.60
C ASP A 122 15.76 -10.19 -5.30
N ILE A 123 16.29 -10.68 -4.16
CA ILE A 123 15.68 -10.45 -2.84
C ILE A 123 15.64 -8.96 -2.47
N LYS A 124 16.68 -8.20 -2.82
CA LYS A 124 16.71 -6.77 -2.54
C LYS A 124 15.69 -6.02 -3.40
N LYS A 125 15.59 -6.34 -4.70
CA LYS A 125 14.59 -5.76 -5.59
C LYS A 125 13.17 -6.11 -5.13
N ALA A 126 12.92 -7.37 -4.75
CA ALA A 126 11.64 -7.78 -4.18
C ALA A 126 11.29 -6.98 -2.92
N LEU A 127 12.23 -6.76 -2.01
CA LEU A 127 12.06 -5.91 -0.83
C LEU A 127 11.80 -4.45 -1.22
N GLY A 128 12.42 -3.95 -2.27
CA GLY A 128 12.21 -2.60 -2.80
C GLY A 128 10.79 -2.40 -3.31
N TYR A 129 10.29 -3.30 -4.18
CA TYR A 129 8.89 -3.23 -4.64
C TYR A 129 7.89 -3.48 -3.52
N SER A 130 8.21 -4.32 -2.53
CA SER A 130 7.43 -4.43 -1.31
C SER A 130 7.35 -3.11 -0.55
N THR A 131 8.44 -2.32 -0.52
CA THR A 131 8.42 -0.98 0.07
C THR A 131 7.54 -0.04 -0.74
N MET A 132 7.62 -0.05 -2.08
CA MET A 132 6.72 0.71 -2.95
C MET A 132 5.25 0.40 -2.64
N GLY A 133 4.88 -0.88 -2.53
CA GLY A 133 3.51 -1.29 -2.17
C GLY A 133 3.07 -0.76 -0.81
N GLN A 134 3.94 -0.80 0.20
CA GLN A 134 3.65 -0.27 1.53
C GLN A 134 3.54 1.27 1.54
N MET A 135 4.36 1.96 0.74
CA MET A 135 4.21 3.41 0.57
C MET A 135 2.90 3.76 -0.14
N GLY A 136 2.48 2.95 -1.12
CA GLY A 136 1.15 3.07 -1.72
C GLY A 136 0.04 2.93 -0.69
N PHE A 137 0.17 1.93 0.20
CA PHE A 137 -0.80 1.72 1.29
C PHE A 137 -0.84 2.91 2.25
N MET A 138 0.32 3.44 2.66
CA MET A 138 0.41 4.62 3.52
C MET A 138 -0.22 5.88 2.88
N ILE A 139 0.01 6.10 1.58
CA ILE A 139 -0.62 7.21 0.85
C ILE A 139 -2.14 6.99 0.73
N MET A 140 -2.59 5.76 0.53
CA MET A 140 -4.00 5.40 0.53
C MET A 140 -4.65 5.66 1.90
N GLU A 141 -3.96 5.37 3.01
CA GLU A 141 -4.43 5.69 4.37
C GLU A 141 -4.69 7.20 4.53
N CYS A 142 -3.79 8.04 4.01
CA CYS A 142 -4.05 9.49 3.96
C CYS A 142 -5.28 9.81 3.10
N GLY A 143 -5.42 9.18 1.93
CA GLY A 143 -6.53 9.39 0.99
C GLY A 143 -7.91 9.02 1.55
N VAL A 144 -7.98 8.09 2.51
CA VAL A 144 -9.24 7.74 3.20
C VAL A 144 -9.46 8.53 4.51
N GLY A 145 -8.62 9.51 4.80
CA GLY A 145 -8.71 10.34 6.00
C GLY A 145 -8.05 9.75 7.25
N ALA A 146 -7.41 8.58 7.17
CA ALA A 146 -6.76 7.90 8.29
C ALA A 146 -5.31 8.41 8.49
N PHE A 147 -5.14 9.70 8.71
CA PHE A 147 -3.83 10.36 8.76
C PHE A 147 -2.95 9.88 9.92
N SER A 148 -3.49 9.71 11.10
CA SER A 148 -2.77 9.18 12.26
C SER A 148 -2.31 7.74 12.03
N LEU A 149 -3.12 6.94 11.35
CA LEU A 149 -2.76 5.58 10.96
C LEU A 149 -1.58 5.57 10.00
N ALA A 150 -1.52 6.50 9.04
CA ALA A 150 -0.39 6.66 8.14
C ALA A 150 0.92 6.99 8.88
N ILE A 151 0.89 7.78 9.96
CA ILE A 151 2.05 8.03 10.82
C ILE A 151 2.45 6.78 11.60
N TYR A 152 1.49 6.06 12.16
CA TYR A 152 1.78 4.76 12.80
C TYR A 152 2.42 3.79 11.80
N HIS A 153 1.86 3.68 10.60
CA HIS A 153 2.39 2.84 9.51
C HIS A 153 3.84 3.25 9.17
N LEU A 154 4.13 4.52 9.05
CA LEU A 154 5.47 5.06 8.81
C LEU A 154 6.48 4.54 9.85
N ILE A 155 6.14 4.60 11.14
CA ILE A 155 7.03 4.16 12.22
C ILE A 155 7.20 2.64 12.19
N ALA A 156 6.09 1.90 12.15
CA ALA A 156 6.10 0.44 12.13
C ALA A 156 6.82 -0.11 10.90
N HIS A 157 6.55 0.45 9.72
CA HIS A 157 7.23 0.12 8.47
C HIS A 157 8.73 0.37 8.54
N GLY A 158 9.14 1.52 9.08
CA GLY A 158 10.56 1.87 9.24
C GLY A 158 11.31 0.83 10.05
N LEU A 159 10.79 0.44 11.20
CA LEU A 159 11.37 -0.59 12.07
C LEU A 159 11.42 -1.96 11.36
N PHE A 160 10.31 -2.37 10.76
CA PHE A 160 10.20 -3.66 10.09
C PHE A 160 11.12 -3.76 8.87
N LYS A 161 11.12 -2.76 7.99
CA LYS A 161 11.96 -2.76 6.79
C LYS A 161 13.44 -2.60 7.09
N GLY A 162 13.80 -1.77 8.07
CA GLY A 162 15.17 -1.67 8.54
C GLY A 162 15.72 -3.04 8.95
N THR A 163 14.97 -3.77 9.76
CA THR A 163 15.34 -5.12 10.20
C THR A 163 15.44 -6.09 9.02
N MET A 164 14.48 -6.08 8.10
CA MET A 164 14.49 -6.98 6.94
C MET A 164 15.68 -6.72 6.00
N PHE A 165 15.98 -5.47 5.69
CA PHE A 165 17.12 -5.13 4.85
C PHE A 165 18.44 -5.51 5.52
N LEU A 166 18.63 -5.20 6.79
CA LEU A 166 19.85 -5.56 7.53
C LEU A 166 20.05 -7.08 7.60
N SER A 167 18.99 -7.86 7.75
CA SER A 167 19.05 -9.33 7.79
C SER A 167 19.27 -9.96 6.41
N ALA A 168 18.87 -9.29 5.31
CA ALA A 168 19.01 -9.81 3.95
C ALA A 168 20.47 -10.11 3.57
N GLY A 169 21.43 -9.33 4.08
CA GLY A 169 22.86 -9.56 3.86
C GLY A 169 23.32 -10.94 4.38
N GLY A 170 22.84 -11.34 5.54
CA GLY A 170 23.15 -12.67 6.11
C GLY A 170 22.53 -13.82 5.31
N VAL A 171 21.30 -13.63 4.80
CA VAL A 171 20.62 -14.63 3.94
C VAL A 171 21.36 -14.82 2.62
N ILE A 172 21.78 -13.72 1.97
CA ILE A 172 22.55 -13.77 0.72
C ILE A 172 23.92 -14.46 0.96
N GLY A 173 24.58 -14.15 2.08
CA GLY A 173 25.86 -14.78 2.44
C GLY A 173 25.72 -16.29 2.63
N LYS A 174 24.67 -16.75 3.33
CA LYS A 174 24.38 -18.19 3.52
C LYS A 174 24.01 -18.86 2.19
N ALA A 175 23.17 -18.24 1.37
CA ALA A 175 22.78 -18.79 0.07
C ALA A 175 23.96 -18.98 -0.89
N ARG A 176 25.00 -18.12 -0.79
CA ARG A 176 26.24 -18.26 -1.58
C ARG A 176 27.16 -19.40 -1.09
N GLN A 177 27.00 -19.83 0.14
CA GLN A 177 27.76 -20.95 0.74
C GLN A 177 27.04 -22.28 0.59
N ASP A 178 25.76 -22.29 0.22
CA ASP A 178 24.97 -23.49 0.02
C ASP A 178 25.21 -24.07 -1.38
N ASP A 179 25.25 -25.40 -1.48
CA ASP A 179 25.42 -26.17 -2.73
C ASP A 179 24.20 -26.04 -3.69
N GLY A 180 23.22 -25.23 -3.34
CA GLY A 180 22.00 -24.98 -4.13
C GLY A 180 21.01 -26.14 -4.12
N VAL A 181 21.28 -27.20 -3.35
CA VAL A 181 20.37 -28.33 -3.20
C VAL A 181 19.53 -28.10 -1.92
N PRO A 182 18.25 -27.75 -2.05
CA PRO A 182 17.38 -27.58 -0.89
C PRO A 182 17.22 -28.92 -0.15
N LYS A 183 17.66 -28.98 1.08
CA LYS A 183 17.57 -30.17 1.95
C LYS A 183 16.31 -30.17 2.82
N ASP A 184 15.40 -29.22 2.63
CA ASP A 184 14.24 -29.00 3.48
C ASP A 184 13.01 -29.82 3.02
N ALA A 185 12.20 -30.24 3.99
CA ALA A 185 10.90 -30.89 3.78
C ALA A 185 9.94 -30.05 2.90
N LEU A 186 10.10 -28.73 2.91
CA LEU A 186 9.34 -27.80 2.08
C LEU A 186 9.64 -27.97 0.57
N TYR A 187 10.90 -28.20 0.21
CA TYR A 187 11.32 -28.48 -1.17
C TYR A 187 10.71 -29.79 -1.68
N ASN A 188 10.77 -30.85 -0.86
CA ASN A 188 10.16 -32.12 -1.20
C ASN A 188 8.65 -32.02 -1.36
N PHE A 189 7.99 -31.11 -0.64
CA PHE A 189 6.57 -30.81 -0.77
C PHE A 189 6.27 -30.06 -2.07
N VAL A 190 7.07 -29.06 -2.42
CA VAL A 190 6.90 -28.23 -3.62
C VAL A 190 7.25 -28.99 -4.88
N VAL A 191 8.38 -29.71 -4.89
CA VAL A 191 8.89 -30.42 -6.06
C VAL A 191 8.19 -31.78 -6.26
N ALA A 192 7.92 -32.52 -5.19
CA ALA A 192 7.28 -33.82 -5.29
C ALA A 192 5.79 -33.76 -5.66
N LYS A 193 5.18 -32.55 -5.79
CA LYS A 193 3.77 -32.32 -6.17
C LYS A 193 2.79 -33.29 -5.50
N ARG A 194 3.08 -33.75 -4.30
CA ARG A 194 2.17 -34.60 -3.53
C ARG A 194 1.02 -33.74 -3.06
N ALA A 195 0.09 -33.47 -3.96
CA ALA A 195 -1.17 -32.85 -3.65
C ALA A 195 -1.86 -33.64 -2.55
N ALA A 196 -1.87 -33.05 -1.39
CA ALA A 196 -2.58 -33.61 -0.25
C ALA A 196 -4.08 -33.41 -0.50
N ARG A 197 -4.72 -34.36 -1.13
CA ARG A 197 -6.18 -34.46 -1.23
C ARG A 197 -6.76 -34.71 0.17
N SER A 198 -7.13 -33.68 0.88
CA SER A 198 -8.07 -33.75 1.99
C SER A 198 -9.41 -33.17 1.51
N ARG A 199 -10.43 -34.01 1.44
CA ARG A 199 -11.82 -33.59 1.26
C ARG A 199 -12.31 -32.98 2.57
N LYS A 200 -11.96 -31.72 2.83
CA LYS A 200 -12.58 -30.95 3.90
C LYS A 200 -13.84 -30.29 3.36
N SER A 201 -14.90 -30.20 4.18
CA SER A 201 -16.14 -29.52 3.82
C SER A 201 -15.85 -28.10 3.37
N TRP A 202 -16.38 -27.69 2.21
CA TRP A 202 -16.25 -26.34 1.70
C TRP A 202 -16.82 -25.30 2.69
N LEU A 203 -17.92 -25.67 3.35
CA LEU A 203 -18.58 -24.82 4.34
C LEU A 203 -17.67 -24.56 5.56
N LEU A 204 -17.03 -25.60 6.10
CA LEU A 204 -16.10 -25.44 7.22
C LEU A 204 -14.91 -24.57 6.81
N MET A 205 -14.39 -24.73 5.60
CA MET A 205 -13.30 -23.92 5.08
C MET A 205 -13.72 -22.46 4.92
N ALA A 206 -14.93 -22.19 4.39
CA ALA A 206 -15.46 -20.83 4.25
C ALA A 206 -15.63 -20.15 5.61
N ILE A 207 -16.21 -20.85 6.59
CA ILE A 207 -16.37 -20.31 7.96
C ILE A 207 -15.01 -19.97 8.54
N MET A 208 -14.06 -20.90 8.52
CA MET A 208 -12.74 -20.74 9.13
C MET A 208 -11.88 -19.67 8.45
N THR A 209 -12.05 -19.43 7.15
CA THR A 209 -11.15 -18.55 6.40
C THR A 209 -11.78 -17.23 5.95
N LEU A 210 -13.10 -17.13 5.92
CA LEU A 210 -13.81 -15.88 5.56
C LEU A 210 -14.55 -15.29 6.75
N VAL A 211 -15.36 -16.10 7.46
CA VAL A 211 -16.23 -15.58 8.52
C VAL A 211 -15.44 -15.21 9.77
N ILE A 212 -14.51 -16.05 10.23
CA ILE A 212 -13.74 -15.77 11.44
C ILE A 212 -12.90 -14.49 11.33
N PRO A 213 -12.10 -14.24 10.25
CA PRO A 213 -11.37 -12.99 10.13
C PRO A 213 -12.27 -11.76 10.11
N ALA A 214 -13.40 -11.82 9.39
CA ALA A 214 -14.36 -10.73 9.37
C ALA A 214 -14.94 -10.45 10.76
N ALA A 215 -15.36 -11.50 11.48
CA ALA A 215 -15.90 -11.38 12.84
C ALA A 215 -14.88 -10.81 13.83
N VAL A 216 -13.62 -11.24 13.74
CA VAL A 216 -12.53 -10.71 14.60
C VAL A 216 -12.30 -9.23 14.33
N LEU A 217 -12.21 -8.83 13.06
CA LEU A 217 -12.00 -7.43 12.68
C LEU A 217 -13.18 -6.54 13.13
N PHE A 218 -14.39 -6.97 12.86
CA PHE A 218 -15.58 -6.24 13.26
C PHE A 218 -15.68 -6.10 14.79
N SER A 219 -15.50 -7.20 15.54
CA SER A 219 -15.58 -7.17 17.00
C SER A 219 -14.47 -6.35 17.63
N ALA A 220 -13.25 -6.38 17.10
CA ALA A 220 -12.15 -5.57 17.59
C ALA A 220 -12.45 -4.06 17.47
N HIS A 221 -12.95 -3.63 16.31
CA HIS A 221 -13.31 -2.22 16.09
C HIS A 221 -14.53 -1.81 16.92
N TRP A 222 -15.52 -2.68 17.04
CA TRP A 222 -16.68 -2.44 17.91
C TRP A 222 -16.24 -2.22 19.36
N LEU A 223 -15.24 -2.95 19.84
CA LEU A 223 -14.77 -2.89 21.21
C LEU A 223 -13.97 -1.60 21.50
N VAL A 224 -13.17 -1.13 20.53
CA VAL A 224 -12.19 -0.04 20.72
C VAL A 224 -12.74 1.31 20.23
N ALA A 225 -13.44 1.33 19.11
CA ALA A 225 -13.90 2.55 18.45
C ALA A 225 -15.34 2.36 17.94
N GLN A 226 -16.34 2.62 18.79
CA GLN A 226 -17.76 2.36 18.48
C GLN A 226 -18.27 3.13 17.24
N ASP A 227 -17.69 4.29 16.96
CA ASP A 227 -18.10 5.16 15.84
C ASP A 227 -17.48 4.78 14.49
N PHE A 228 -16.77 3.65 14.41
CA PHE A 228 -16.05 3.26 13.19
C PHE A 228 -16.96 3.07 11.96
N MET A 229 -18.21 2.66 12.17
CA MET A 229 -19.20 2.47 11.11
C MET A 229 -19.57 3.76 10.38
N HIS A 230 -19.40 4.92 11.01
CA HIS A 230 -19.65 6.21 10.40
C HIS A 230 -18.46 6.75 9.58
N LYS A 231 -17.31 6.09 9.66
CA LYS A 231 -16.06 6.47 8.97
C LYS A 231 -15.82 5.56 7.77
N GLN A 232 -16.23 5.98 6.57
CA GLN A 232 -16.06 5.20 5.32
C GLN A 232 -14.61 4.70 5.13
N GLY A 233 -13.62 5.54 5.43
CA GLY A 233 -12.21 5.18 5.33
C GLY A 233 -11.82 3.99 6.19
N VAL A 234 -12.35 3.89 7.41
CA VAL A 234 -12.10 2.76 8.31
C VAL A 234 -12.68 1.47 7.73
N ILE A 235 -13.89 1.54 7.14
CA ILE A 235 -14.52 0.37 6.50
C ILE A 235 -13.67 -0.14 5.33
N ILE A 236 -13.15 0.74 4.48
CA ILE A 236 -12.24 0.36 3.39
C ILE A 236 -11.01 -0.37 3.93
N LEU A 237 -10.39 0.15 4.99
CA LEU A 237 -9.21 -0.47 5.61
C LEU A 237 -9.54 -1.82 6.25
N LEU A 238 -10.74 -2.00 6.82
CA LEU A 238 -11.20 -3.29 7.33
C LEU A 238 -11.26 -4.37 6.24
N PHE A 239 -11.64 -4.03 5.01
CA PHE A 239 -11.62 -4.98 3.90
C PHE A 239 -10.20 -5.48 3.59
N PHE A 240 -9.20 -4.62 3.63
CA PHE A 240 -7.80 -5.05 3.46
C PHE A 240 -7.35 -5.97 4.58
N GLY A 241 -7.72 -5.68 5.83
CA GLY A 241 -7.50 -6.57 6.97
C GLY A 241 -8.18 -7.92 6.78
N TRP A 242 -9.41 -7.91 6.24
CA TRP A 242 -10.15 -9.14 5.95
C TRP A 242 -9.47 -9.99 4.88
N VAL A 243 -9.02 -9.40 3.77
CA VAL A 243 -8.26 -10.10 2.71
C VAL A 243 -7.02 -10.77 3.32
N THR A 244 -6.26 -10.02 4.11
CA THR A 244 -5.00 -10.50 4.71
C THR A 244 -5.28 -11.64 5.70
N GLY A 245 -6.27 -11.49 6.58
CA GLY A 245 -6.68 -12.50 7.55
C GLY A 245 -7.21 -13.76 6.88
N ALA A 246 -8.05 -13.59 5.84
CA ALA A 246 -8.58 -14.69 5.05
C ALA A 246 -7.47 -15.53 4.39
N GLN A 247 -6.47 -14.85 3.79
CA GLN A 247 -5.32 -15.52 3.18
C GLN A 247 -4.47 -16.27 4.22
N LEU A 248 -4.18 -15.65 5.34
CA LEU A 248 -3.40 -16.24 6.42
C LEU A 248 -4.05 -17.55 6.93
N LEU A 249 -5.33 -17.49 7.24
CA LEU A 249 -6.07 -18.64 7.74
C LEU A 249 -6.28 -19.69 6.66
N PHE A 250 -6.44 -19.29 5.40
CA PHE A 250 -6.54 -20.22 4.26
C PHE A 250 -5.26 -21.03 4.07
N VAL A 251 -4.09 -20.38 4.08
CA VAL A 251 -2.78 -21.07 3.97
C VAL A 251 -2.61 -22.04 5.15
N THR A 252 -2.90 -21.58 6.36
CA THR A 252 -2.83 -22.42 7.58
C THR A 252 -3.76 -23.62 7.51
N TYR A 253 -5.00 -23.42 7.02
CA TYR A 253 -5.98 -24.49 6.88
C TYR A 253 -5.55 -25.57 5.87
N ARG A 254 -4.78 -25.20 4.85
CA ARG A 254 -4.21 -26.15 3.87
C ARG A 254 -3.01 -26.94 4.39
N MET A 255 -2.35 -26.49 5.46
CA MET A 255 -1.19 -27.19 6.00
C MET A 255 -1.59 -28.55 6.59
N ARG A 256 -0.89 -29.61 6.17
CA ARG A 256 -1.02 -30.96 6.71
C ARG A 256 -0.05 -31.17 7.88
N THR A 257 -0.52 -30.96 9.08
CA THR A 257 0.25 -31.29 10.28
C THR A 257 -0.55 -32.21 11.21
N LYS A 258 0.14 -33.15 11.86
CA LYS A 258 -0.50 -34.00 12.90
C LYS A 258 -1.07 -33.15 14.06
N LYS A 259 -0.57 -31.92 14.23
CA LYS A 259 -0.98 -30.98 15.29
C LYS A 259 -1.80 -29.80 14.72
N PHE A 260 -2.61 -30.05 13.68
CA PHE A 260 -3.37 -29.00 12.99
C PHE A 260 -4.19 -28.12 13.93
N ALA A 261 -4.95 -28.70 14.86
CA ALA A 261 -5.78 -27.94 15.80
C ALA A 261 -4.94 -26.95 16.65
N ARG A 262 -3.78 -27.38 17.13
CA ARG A 262 -2.87 -26.50 17.90
C ARG A 262 -2.30 -25.38 17.03
N LEU A 263 -1.86 -25.69 15.80
CA LEU A 263 -1.34 -24.69 14.87
C LEU A 263 -2.43 -23.67 14.54
N PHE A 264 -3.63 -24.15 14.20
CA PHE A 264 -4.76 -23.30 13.85
C PHE A 264 -5.18 -22.39 15.02
N ALA A 265 -5.22 -22.92 16.24
CA ALA A 265 -5.49 -22.14 17.43
C ALA A 265 -4.44 -21.03 17.66
N ILE A 266 -3.14 -21.36 17.52
CA ILE A 266 -2.07 -20.38 17.64
C ILE A 266 -2.24 -19.26 16.57
N MET A 267 -2.55 -19.62 15.34
CA MET A 267 -2.72 -18.63 14.26
C MET A 267 -3.93 -17.72 14.49
N ILE A 268 -5.07 -18.25 14.95
CA ILE A 268 -6.24 -17.43 15.30
C ILE A 268 -5.91 -16.53 16.48
N THR A 269 -5.31 -17.06 17.55
CA THR A 269 -4.95 -16.25 18.72
C THR A 269 -3.97 -15.13 18.34
N SER A 270 -2.95 -15.44 17.53
CA SER A 270 -2.02 -14.42 17.02
C SER A 270 -2.73 -13.38 16.16
N PHE A 271 -3.66 -13.79 15.32
CA PHE A 271 -4.45 -12.88 14.50
C PHE A 271 -5.31 -11.94 15.37
N ILE A 272 -5.99 -12.46 16.38
CA ILE A 272 -6.77 -11.66 17.34
C ILE A 272 -5.88 -10.64 18.06
N ILE A 273 -4.72 -11.06 18.56
CA ILE A 273 -3.78 -10.17 19.28
C ILE A 273 -3.29 -9.06 18.34
N VAL A 274 -2.94 -9.39 17.10
CA VAL A 274 -2.48 -8.41 16.11
C VAL A 274 -3.59 -7.42 15.77
N VAL A 275 -4.81 -7.89 15.52
CA VAL A 275 -5.94 -7.02 15.17
C VAL A 275 -6.31 -6.10 16.33
N LEU A 276 -6.45 -6.63 17.55
CA LEU A 276 -6.74 -5.81 18.73
C LEU A 276 -5.63 -4.80 19.02
N GLY A 277 -4.38 -5.25 18.96
CA GLY A 277 -3.21 -4.37 19.14
C GLY A 277 -3.18 -3.24 18.10
N TYR A 278 -3.40 -3.57 16.83
CA TYR A 278 -3.44 -2.60 15.75
C TYR A 278 -4.58 -1.58 15.94
N THR A 279 -5.79 -2.04 16.26
CA THR A 279 -6.94 -1.17 16.48
C THR A 279 -6.74 -0.24 17.68
N PHE A 280 -6.19 -0.80 18.78
CA PHE A 280 -5.88 -0.02 19.98
C PHE A 280 -4.79 1.05 19.71
N ILE A 281 -3.71 0.66 19.04
CA ILE A 281 -2.61 1.58 18.70
C ILE A 281 -3.09 2.66 17.74
N SER A 282 -3.90 2.30 16.73
CA SER A 282 -4.48 3.27 15.79
C SER A 282 -5.32 4.32 16.53
N HIS A 283 -6.18 3.88 17.45
CA HIS A 283 -6.98 4.79 18.26
C HIS A 283 -6.12 5.67 19.20
N ALA A 284 -5.08 5.10 19.81
CA ALA A 284 -4.15 5.86 20.64
C ALA A 284 -3.38 6.91 19.83
N PHE A 285 -3.00 6.61 18.58
CA PHE A 285 -2.38 7.58 17.67
C PHE A 285 -3.34 8.68 17.24
N ASP A 286 -4.63 8.39 17.03
CA ASP A 286 -5.65 9.41 16.77
C ASP A 286 -5.70 10.43 17.94
N LEU A 287 -5.78 9.93 19.17
CA LEU A 287 -5.82 10.78 20.38
C LEU A 287 -4.50 11.55 20.59
N PHE A 288 -3.37 10.96 20.24
CA PHE A 288 -2.06 11.59 20.40
C PHE A 288 -1.82 12.72 19.41
N LEU A 289 -2.12 12.49 18.12
CA LEU A 289 -1.88 13.46 17.05
C LEU A 289 -2.97 14.53 16.95
N TYR A 290 -4.22 14.17 17.26
CA TYR A 290 -5.38 15.03 17.17
C TYR A 290 -6.19 15.00 18.47
N PRO A 291 -5.66 15.64 19.55
CA PRO A 291 -6.31 15.62 20.87
C PRO A 291 -7.76 16.14 20.84
N ASP A 292 -8.04 17.12 19.99
CA ASP A 292 -9.35 17.75 19.86
C ASP A 292 -10.38 16.90 19.11
N GLN A 293 -10.02 15.72 18.62
CA GLN A 293 -10.85 14.80 17.82
C GLN A 293 -11.58 15.44 16.62
N ASN A 294 -11.80 16.75 16.64
CA ASN A 294 -12.46 17.51 15.57
C ASN A 294 -11.68 17.46 14.27
N MET A 295 -10.34 17.52 14.35
CA MET A 295 -9.47 17.47 13.16
C MET A 295 -9.52 16.10 12.50
N ALA A 296 -9.44 15.01 13.25
CA ALA A 296 -9.55 13.66 12.73
C ALA A 296 -10.91 13.43 12.05
N SER A 297 -12.01 13.84 12.71
CA SER A 297 -13.36 13.71 12.15
C SER A 297 -13.55 14.54 10.87
N LYS A 298 -12.98 15.75 10.80
CA LYS A 298 -12.99 16.59 9.59
C LYS A 298 -12.22 15.94 8.44
N LEU A 299 -11.06 15.33 8.70
CA LEU A 299 -10.28 14.61 7.68
C LEU A 299 -11.05 13.41 7.13
N TYR A 300 -11.69 12.61 7.99
CA TYR A 300 -12.54 11.51 7.53
C TYR A 300 -13.76 12.01 6.74
N ALA A 301 -14.35 13.13 7.13
CA ALA A 301 -15.46 13.74 6.41
C ALA A 301 -15.03 14.29 5.04
N ALA A 302 -13.87 14.97 4.98
CA ALA A 302 -13.32 15.47 3.73
C ALA A 302 -12.92 14.35 2.75
N ALA A 303 -12.47 13.21 3.27
CA ALA A 303 -12.13 12.03 2.47
C ALA A 303 -13.34 11.19 2.06
N ALA A 304 -14.55 11.49 2.58
CA ALA A 304 -15.76 10.73 2.26
C ALA A 304 -16.09 10.86 0.77
N ILE A 305 -16.41 9.73 0.16
CA ILE A 305 -16.86 9.65 -1.23
C ILE A 305 -18.39 9.51 -1.29
N ASP A 306 -18.96 9.84 -2.43
CA ASP A 306 -20.39 9.63 -2.67
C ASP A 306 -20.79 8.19 -2.33
N ILE A 307 -21.94 8.04 -1.65
CA ILE A 307 -22.39 6.75 -1.12
C ILE A 307 -22.54 5.67 -2.19
N LEU A 308 -22.92 6.06 -3.40
CA LEU A 308 -23.08 5.13 -4.52
C LEU A 308 -21.73 4.53 -4.93
N TRP A 309 -20.68 5.38 -5.03
CA TRP A 309 -19.33 4.93 -5.33
C TRP A 309 -18.72 4.12 -4.19
N PHE A 310 -19.00 4.51 -2.96
CA PHE A 310 -18.56 3.76 -1.79
C PHE A 310 -19.15 2.34 -1.78
N ASP A 311 -20.47 2.22 -1.97
CA ASP A 311 -21.15 0.92 -2.02
C ASP A 311 -20.64 0.07 -3.19
N ALA A 312 -20.40 0.68 -4.36
CA ALA A 312 -19.81 -0.01 -5.50
C ALA A 312 -18.41 -0.59 -5.19
N ILE A 313 -17.55 0.19 -4.53
CA ILE A 313 -16.22 -0.25 -4.11
C ILE A 313 -16.33 -1.43 -3.13
N VAL A 314 -17.19 -1.34 -2.12
CA VAL A 314 -17.42 -2.38 -1.11
C VAL A 314 -17.91 -3.67 -1.79
N ILE A 315 -18.87 -3.57 -2.71
CA ILE A 315 -19.39 -4.72 -3.46
C ILE A 315 -18.29 -5.36 -4.31
N ILE A 316 -17.53 -4.57 -5.07
CA ILE A 316 -16.43 -5.06 -5.93
C ILE A 316 -15.37 -5.77 -5.08
N MET A 317 -14.97 -5.19 -3.96
CA MET A 317 -13.99 -5.80 -3.05
C MET A 317 -14.51 -7.13 -2.48
N THR A 318 -15.77 -7.16 -2.02
CA THR A 318 -16.40 -8.37 -1.50
C THR A 318 -16.46 -9.46 -2.58
N LEU A 319 -16.92 -9.13 -3.78
CA LEU A 319 -16.97 -10.06 -4.89
C LEU A 319 -15.57 -10.58 -5.27
N THR A 320 -14.56 -9.72 -5.25
CA THR A 320 -13.18 -10.11 -5.55
C THR A 320 -12.63 -11.09 -4.50
N ILE A 321 -12.90 -10.85 -3.21
CA ILE A 321 -12.51 -11.77 -2.13
C ILE A 321 -13.18 -13.13 -2.32
N VAL A 322 -14.50 -13.15 -2.54
CA VAL A 322 -15.27 -14.39 -2.71
C VAL A 322 -14.85 -15.11 -4.00
N ALA A 323 -14.67 -14.39 -5.11
CA ALA A 323 -14.22 -14.97 -6.38
C ALA A 323 -12.83 -15.61 -6.26
N ASN A 324 -11.88 -14.91 -5.62
CA ASN A 324 -10.55 -15.46 -5.39
C ASN A 324 -10.58 -16.69 -4.48
N TRP A 325 -11.44 -16.67 -3.46
CA TRP A 325 -11.66 -17.83 -2.59
C TRP A 325 -12.23 -19.00 -3.37
N LEU A 326 -13.29 -18.78 -4.18
CA LEU A 326 -13.89 -19.81 -5.05
C LEU A 326 -12.88 -20.36 -6.07
N ARG A 327 -12.11 -19.49 -6.72
CA ARG A 327 -11.05 -19.89 -7.64
C ARG A 327 -10.03 -20.80 -6.95
N THR A 328 -9.61 -20.47 -5.75
CA THR A 328 -8.64 -21.25 -5.01
C THR A 328 -9.23 -22.59 -4.55
N TYR A 329 -10.52 -22.63 -4.22
CA TYR A 329 -11.22 -23.84 -3.83
C TYR A 329 -11.48 -24.80 -5.02
N TYR A 330 -11.97 -24.26 -6.16
CA TYR A 330 -12.33 -25.05 -7.33
C TYR A 330 -11.18 -25.24 -8.33
N GLY A 331 -10.16 -24.40 -8.33
CA GLY A 331 -9.05 -24.40 -9.28
C GLY A 331 -8.25 -25.70 -9.30
N GLU A 332 -8.25 -26.45 -8.22
CA GLU A 332 -7.65 -27.79 -8.17
C GLU A 332 -8.44 -28.86 -8.96
N ARG A 333 -9.69 -28.59 -9.34
CA ARG A 333 -10.58 -29.59 -9.97
C ARG A 333 -10.66 -29.53 -11.49
N LYS A 334 -10.37 -28.40 -12.14
CA LYS A 334 -10.58 -28.16 -13.59
C LYS A 334 -9.33 -27.60 -14.28
N SER A 335 -8.16 -28.14 -13.95
CA SER A 335 -6.87 -27.59 -14.35
C SER A 335 -6.64 -27.44 -15.87
N HIS A 336 -7.12 -28.36 -16.71
CA HIS A 336 -6.63 -28.45 -18.09
C HIS A 336 -7.28 -27.49 -19.10
N TYR A 337 -8.59 -27.23 -19.00
CA TYR A 337 -9.27 -26.32 -19.94
C TYR A 337 -9.04 -24.84 -19.60
N MET A 338 -9.09 -24.52 -18.31
CA MET A 338 -8.83 -23.16 -17.83
C MET A 338 -7.37 -22.75 -18.07
N GLU A 339 -6.42 -23.68 -17.95
CA GLU A 339 -5.01 -23.44 -18.20
C GLU A 339 -4.75 -22.99 -19.64
N LYS A 340 -5.39 -23.60 -20.63
CA LYS A 340 -5.23 -23.22 -22.05
C LYS A 340 -5.70 -21.79 -22.35
N VAL A 341 -6.79 -21.35 -21.74
CA VAL A 341 -7.37 -20.02 -21.99
C VAL A 341 -6.62 -18.92 -21.21
N TYR A 342 -6.24 -19.19 -19.96
CA TYR A 342 -5.60 -18.16 -19.10
C TYR A 342 -4.09 -18.07 -19.27
N LYS A 343 -3.43 -19.13 -19.75
CA LYS A 343 -1.97 -19.17 -19.86
C LYS A 343 -1.37 -18.05 -20.74
N PRO A 344 -1.88 -17.77 -21.97
CA PRO A 344 -1.34 -16.70 -22.79
C PRO A 344 -1.55 -15.31 -22.15
N PHE A 345 -2.74 -15.07 -21.55
CA PHE A 345 -3.02 -13.82 -20.84
C PHE A 345 -2.12 -13.67 -19.60
N ALA A 346 -1.97 -14.72 -18.81
CA ALA A 346 -1.11 -14.71 -17.63
C ALA A 346 0.37 -14.46 -18.00
N LEU A 347 0.85 -15.04 -19.09
CA LEU A 347 2.20 -14.82 -19.59
C LEU A 347 2.41 -13.39 -20.11
N ALA A 348 1.45 -12.86 -20.87
CA ALA A 348 1.49 -11.47 -21.33
C ALA A 348 1.48 -10.48 -20.16
N PHE A 349 0.62 -10.72 -19.18
CA PHE A 349 0.55 -9.90 -17.96
C PHE A 349 1.83 -10.01 -17.11
N TYR A 350 2.38 -11.23 -16.98
CA TYR A 350 3.68 -11.42 -16.32
C TYR A 350 4.81 -10.69 -17.05
N ALA A 351 4.85 -10.75 -18.39
CA ALA A 351 5.84 -10.04 -19.18
C ALA A 351 5.71 -8.50 -19.00
N LEU A 352 4.48 -8.00 -18.93
CA LEU A 352 4.20 -6.57 -18.67
C LEU A 352 4.71 -6.16 -17.28
N LEU A 353 4.44 -6.97 -16.25
CA LEU A 353 4.92 -6.75 -14.88
C LEU A 353 6.45 -6.85 -14.82
N ALA A 354 7.05 -7.85 -15.46
CA ALA A 354 8.51 -8.03 -15.48
C ALA A 354 9.25 -6.86 -16.14
N ARG A 355 8.57 -6.11 -17.02
CA ARG A 355 9.04 -4.88 -17.66
C ARG A 355 8.55 -3.60 -16.97
N GLU A 356 7.98 -3.71 -15.77
CA GLU A 356 7.49 -2.55 -14.98
C GLU A 356 6.55 -1.64 -15.80
N PHE A 357 5.68 -2.25 -16.61
CA PHE A 357 4.78 -1.55 -17.54
C PHE A 357 5.51 -0.62 -18.54
N TYR A 358 6.76 -0.91 -18.85
CA TYR A 358 7.61 -0.09 -19.72
C TYR A 358 7.79 1.36 -19.23
N VAL A 359 7.66 1.60 -17.94
CA VAL A 359 7.81 2.95 -17.36
C VAL A 359 9.23 3.46 -17.54
N ILE A 360 10.26 2.61 -17.41
CA ILE A 360 11.67 2.98 -17.61
C ILE A 360 11.90 3.39 -19.07
N GLU A 361 11.35 2.63 -20.03
CA GLU A 361 11.44 2.94 -21.44
C GLU A 361 10.76 4.26 -21.77
N LEU A 362 9.59 4.54 -21.16
CA LEU A 362 8.89 5.82 -21.28
C LEU A 362 9.76 6.98 -20.79
N TYR A 363 10.37 6.87 -19.63
CA TYR A 363 11.30 7.86 -19.08
C TYR A 363 12.50 8.07 -20.00
N THR A 364 13.08 7.00 -20.50
CA THR A 364 14.22 7.05 -21.43
C THR A 364 13.84 7.78 -22.72
N ALA A 365 12.65 7.51 -23.27
CA ALA A 365 12.13 8.20 -24.46
C ALA A 365 11.90 9.69 -24.19
N LEU A 366 11.36 10.02 -23.01
CA LEU A 366 11.12 11.41 -22.59
C LEU A 366 12.45 12.17 -22.47
N VAL A 367 13.45 11.60 -21.78
CA VAL A 367 14.77 12.23 -21.61
C VAL A 367 15.45 12.45 -22.97
N ARG A 368 15.40 11.48 -23.89
CA ARG A 368 15.96 11.66 -25.25
C ARG A 368 15.28 12.80 -26.00
N ARG A 369 13.97 12.97 -25.85
CA ARG A 369 13.25 14.10 -26.45
C ARG A 369 13.67 15.43 -25.84
N LEU A 370 13.78 15.50 -24.51
CA LEU A 370 14.25 16.70 -23.82
C LEU A 370 15.68 17.06 -24.19
N ASP A 371 16.57 16.08 -24.29
CA ASP A 371 17.95 16.26 -24.75
C ASP A 371 18.00 16.83 -26.19
N SER A 372 17.20 16.28 -27.10
CA SER A 372 17.06 16.79 -28.46
C SER A 372 16.56 18.24 -28.50
N ILE A 373 15.58 18.58 -27.66
CA ILE A 373 15.05 19.96 -27.55
C ILE A 373 16.13 20.87 -26.95
N ALA A 374 16.80 20.44 -25.88
CA ALA A 374 17.87 21.21 -25.24
C ALA A 374 19.03 21.48 -26.18
N THR A 375 19.42 20.48 -27.00
CA THR A 375 20.46 20.62 -28.03
C THR A 375 20.05 21.66 -29.07
N ARG A 376 18.81 21.62 -29.58
CA ARG A 376 18.29 22.60 -30.53
C ARG A 376 18.26 24.01 -29.94
N LEU A 377 17.77 24.15 -28.69
CA LEU A 377 17.73 25.44 -28.00
C LEU A 377 19.15 25.97 -27.74
N ASN A 378 20.09 25.09 -27.37
CA ASN A 378 21.48 25.49 -27.15
C ASN A 378 22.14 26.00 -28.45
N VAL A 379 21.85 25.40 -29.64
CA VAL A 379 22.30 25.88 -30.91
C VAL A 379 21.68 27.27 -31.23
N TRP A 380 20.39 27.42 -30.91
CA TRP A 380 19.68 28.68 -31.15
C TRP A 380 20.11 29.82 -30.18
N LEU A 381 20.43 29.48 -28.94
CA LEU A 381 20.86 30.42 -27.91
C LEU A 381 22.37 30.71 -27.95
N ARG A 382 23.17 29.95 -28.70
CA ARG A 382 24.57 30.28 -28.91
C ARG A 382 24.70 31.53 -29.76
N TRP A 383 24.94 32.62 -29.06
CA TRP A 383 25.47 33.81 -29.71
C TRP A 383 26.92 33.53 -30.09
N VAL A 384 27.19 33.35 -31.34
CA VAL A 384 28.57 33.34 -31.88
C VAL A 384 28.91 34.72 -32.31
#